data_5658060397e4a4e5f55a3f1a6e390f32
#
_entry.id   5658060397e4a4e5f55a3f1a6e390f32
#
_cell.length_a   1.000
_cell.length_b   1.000
_cell.length_c   1.000
_cell.angle_alpha   90.00
_cell.angle_beta   90.00
_cell.angle_gamma   90.00
#
_symmetry.space_group_name_H-M   'P 1'
#
loop_
_entity.id
_entity.type
_entity.pdbx_description
1 polymer ?
#
loop_
_entity_poly.entity_id
_entity_poly.type
_entity_poly.pdbx_seq_one_letter_code
_entity_poly.pdbx_strand_id
1 'polypeptide(L)'
;MLRAVFILLALSFVTFASKKVLKVPLYVRQKINGSEQLFAKNSTRGSKPLLVALQTHKNLEYYGNISMGTPRQNFSVIFDTGSSNTWLPSTNCPKSNSACQNHRRYDSSRSSSYIPDGRNFSLHYGSGRVVGYLSKDTLHFAGADLTGLIFGESLYLQHFAFNSVKFDGLVGLGLGVLAWANTKPFLTLLCEKRLVDDCIFSVYLRSHLSKLPGGEIIFGGFDKTKFEGKLHYVPISRSNSWSLEITNTTVESKQIGGKSNAILDTGTSLVLMPQETYYNLLRALSTRLQIGYNVLTCRRESLPNINIVIGGKVFPLTPNDYLRELTVDRKKICLLAIAPIKMPFWVLGDVFLGRYYTVYDATAKKIGLAKSVQGSG
;
A
#
# COMPACT_ATOMS: atom_id res chain seq x y z
N MET A 1 2.46 -49.59 58.90
CA MET A 1 2.22 -48.14 58.69
C MET A 1 2.77 -47.72 57.36
N LEU A 2 1.92 -47.71 56.33
CA LEU A 2 2.27 -47.25 54.94
C LEU A 2 1.98 -45.73 54.88
N ARG A 3 2.99 -44.89 54.60
CA ARG A 3 2.80 -43.48 54.29
C ARG A 3 2.64 -43.36 52.77
N ALA A 4 1.43 -42.99 52.35
CA ALA A 4 1.15 -42.61 50.96
C ALA A 4 1.68 -41.19 50.70
N VAL A 5 2.61 -41.03 49.71
CA VAL A 5 3.07 -39.75 49.23
C VAL A 5 2.20 -39.34 48.05
N PHE A 6 1.37 -38.31 48.26
CA PHE A 6 0.62 -37.67 47.18
C PHE A 6 1.55 -36.69 46.41
N ILE A 7 1.91 -37.02 45.20
CA ILE A 7 2.56 -36.08 44.27
C ILE A 7 1.47 -35.27 43.57
N LEU A 8 1.33 -34.00 43.97
CA LEU A 8 0.52 -33.04 43.24
C LEU A 8 1.27 -32.61 41.95
N LEU A 9 0.83 -33.13 40.81
CA LEU A 9 1.23 -32.60 39.50
C LEU A 9 0.46 -31.28 39.23
N ALA A 10 1.15 -30.15 39.43
CA ALA A 10 0.66 -28.87 38.96
C ALA A 10 0.80 -28.77 37.45
N LEU A 11 -0.32 -29.03 36.75
CA LEU A 11 -0.44 -28.72 35.31
C LEU A 11 -0.50 -27.20 35.14
N SER A 12 0.63 -26.59 34.83
CA SER A 12 0.68 -25.21 34.37
C SER A 12 0.09 -25.13 32.93
N PHE A 13 -1.17 -24.69 32.88
CA PHE A 13 -1.77 -24.29 31.58
C PHE A 13 -1.05 -23.03 31.09
N VAL A 14 -0.15 -23.19 30.15
CA VAL A 14 0.39 -22.07 29.37
C VAL A 14 -0.71 -21.63 28.41
N THR A 15 -1.49 -20.65 28.80
CA THR A 15 -2.41 -19.97 27.88
C THR A 15 -1.57 -19.14 26.92
N PHE A 16 -1.44 -19.61 25.69
CA PHE A 16 -0.94 -18.79 24.59
C PHE A 16 -1.96 -17.68 24.33
N ALA A 17 -1.70 -16.49 24.84
CA ALA A 17 -2.47 -15.31 24.45
C ALA A 17 -2.32 -15.12 22.93
N SER A 18 -3.43 -15.12 22.20
CA SER A 18 -3.39 -14.86 20.75
C SER A 18 -2.93 -13.42 20.52
N LYS A 19 -1.89 -13.22 19.68
CA LYS A 19 -1.38 -11.89 19.35
C LYS A 19 -2.50 -11.01 18.75
N LYS A 20 -2.57 -9.77 19.21
CA LYS A 20 -3.45 -8.74 18.63
C LYS A 20 -2.98 -8.37 17.24
N VAL A 21 -3.72 -8.81 16.23
CA VAL A 21 -3.46 -8.56 14.81
C VAL A 21 -4.68 -7.89 14.20
N LEU A 22 -4.47 -6.77 13.52
CA LEU A 22 -5.50 -6.05 12.78
C LEU A 22 -5.28 -6.27 11.28
N LYS A 23 -6.29 -6.75 10.58
CA LYS A 23 -6.25 -6.95 9.12
C LYS A 23 -7.11 -5.92 8.41
N VAL A 24 -6.56 -5.34 7.36
CA VAL A 24 -7.23 -4.40 6.47
C VAL A 24 -7.27 -5.02 5.07
N PRO A 25 -8.43 -5.44 4.54
CA PRO A 25 -8.51 -5.89 3.16
C PRO A 25 -8.45 -4.75 2.16
N LEU A 26 -7.85 -5.06 1.04
CA LEU A 26 -7.67 -4.16 -0.07
C LEU A 26 -8.54 -4.63 -1.26
N TYR A 27 -9.31 -3.72 -1.88
CA TYR A 27 -10.19 -4.04 -3.02
C TYR A 27 -9.68 -3.44 -4.33
N VAL A 28 -10.03 -4.13 -5.42
CA VAL A 28 -9.86 -3.68 -6.79
C VAL A 28 -11.24 -3.62 -7.43
N ARG A 29 -11.64 -2.49 -8.02
CA ARG A 29 -12.92 -2.39 -8.73
C ARG A 29 -12.74 -2.68 -10.22
N GLN A 30 -13.34 -3.78 -10.69
CA GLN A 30 -13.59 -3.97 -12.12
C GLN A 30 -14.92 -3.30 -12.48
N LYS A 31 -14.93 -2.48 -13.53
CA LYS A 31 -16.17 -1.98 -14.11
C LYS A 31 -16.76 -3.08 -14.98
N ILE A 32 -17.68 -3.86 -14.44
CA ILE A 32 -18.61 -4.67 -15.22
C ILE A 32 -19.81 -3.78 -15.51
N ASN A 33 -20.23 -3.73 -16.78
CA ASN A 33 -21.37 -2.92 -17.22
C ASN A 33 -22.56 -3.10 -16.29
N GLY A 34 -22.97 -2.01 -15.64
CA GLY A 34 -24.34 -1.78 -15.22
C GLY A 34 -24.80 -2.23 -13.85
N SER A 35 -23.96 -2.61 -12.86
CA SER A 35 -24.43 -2.69 -11.46
C SER A 35 -23.28 -2.76 -10.47
N GLU A 36 -23.35 -1.92 -9.42
CA GLU A 36 -22.48 -2.01 -8.25
C GLU A 36 -22.95 -3.14 -7.35
N GLN A 37 -22.19 -4.22 -7.25
CA GLN A 37 -22.41 -5.21 -6.18
C GLN A 37 -21.28 -5.13 -5.17
N LEU A 38 -21.63 -4.64 -3.99
CA LEU A 38 -20.85 -4.71 -2.77
C LEU A 38 -21.00 -6.11 -2.16
N PHE A 39 -19.93 -6.89 -2.12
CA PHE A 39 -19.91 -8.13 -1.35
C PHE A 39 -19.29 -7.88 0.02
N ALA A 40 -20.13 -7.64 1.03
CA ALA A 40 -19.75 -7.75 2.43
C ALA A 40 -20.16 -9.14 2.93
N LYS A 41 -19.21 -9.96 3.36
CA LYS A 41 -19.49 -11.20 4.07
C LYS A 41 -19.41 -10.95 5.57
N ASN A 42 -20.55 -11.00 6.26
CA ASN A 42 -20.66 -10.94 7.73
C ASN A 42 -19.84 -12.05 8.37
N SER A 43 -19.00 -11.71 9.31
CA SER A 43 -18.29 -12.68 10.16
C SER A 43 -18.78 -12.63 11.58
N THR A 44 -19.18 -13.80 12.08
CA THR A 44 -19.57 -14.08 13.46
C THR A 44 -18.40 -13.94 14.45
N ARG A 45 -18.75 -13.57 15.69
CA ARG A 45 -17.86 -13.34 16.84
C ARG A 45 -16.83 -14.46 17.08
N GLY A 46 -15.59 -14.07 17.12
CA GLY A 46 -14.38 -14.80 17.48
C GLY A 46 -13.23 -13.98 16.98
N SER A 47 -12.14 -13.75 17.75
CA SER A 47 -10.98 -12.89 17.42
C SER A 47 -10.47 -13.08 15.98
N LYS A 48 -11.15 -12.50 15.02
CA LYS A 48 -10.87 -12.57 13.59
C LYS A 48 -10.30 -11.25 13.10
N PRO A 49 -9.29 -11.30 12.23
CA PRO A 49 -8.71 -10.13 11.61
C PRO A 49 -9.77 -9.36 10.80
N LEU A 50 -9.78 -8.06 10.94
CA LEU A 50 -10.66 -7.17 10.20
C LEU A 50 -10.06 -6.76 8.85
N LEU A 51 -10.94 -6.71 7.88
CA LEU A 51 -10.64 -6.66 6.47
C LEU A 51 -11.15 -5.33 5.86
N VAL A 52 -10.29 -4.43 5.37
CA VAL A 52 -10.64 -3.28 4.53
C VAL A 52 -10.39 -3.62 3.06
N ALA A 53 -11.39 -3.47 2.22
CA ALA A 53 -11.34 -3.79 0.82
C ALA A 53 -10.82 -2.62 -0.03
N LEU A 54 -9.95 -2.85 -1.01
CA LEU A 54 -9.49 -1.85 -1.96
C LEU A 54 -10.20 -1.99 -3.30
N GLN A 55 -10.52 -0.85 -3.88
CA GLN A 55 -11.05 -0.75 -5.24
C GLN A 55 -9.99 -0.17 -6.17
N THR A 56 -9.98 -0.51 -7.45
CA THR A 56 -9.12 0.20 -8.41
C THR A 56 -9.95 0.95 -9.44
N HIS A 57 -9.37 2.07 -9.89
CA HIS A 57 -9.72 2.68 -11.16
C HIS A 57 -8.72 2.21 -12.21
N LYS A 58 -9.18 1.57 -13.28
CA LYS A 58 -8.33 1.02 -14.37
C LYS A 58 -7.28 -0.01 -13.90
N ASN A 59 -7.53 -0.76 -12.82
CA ASN A 59 -6.62 -1.77 -12.24
C ASN A 59 -5.24 -1.22 -11.80
N LEU A 60 -5.19 0.02 -11.29
CA LEU A 60 -3.95 0.70 -10.95
C LEU A 60 -3.91 1.31 -9.54
N GLU A 61 -4.98 1.23 -8.75
CA GLU A 61 -5.05 1.83 -7.42
C GLU A 61 -5.71 0.88 -6.43
N TYR A 62 -5.10 0.67 -5.26
CA TYR A 62 -5.68 -0.12 -4.18
C TYR A 62 -6.10 0.81 -3.05
N TYR A 63 -7.35 0.74 -2.60
CA TYR A 63 -7.84 1.56 -1.51
C TYR A 63 -8.71 0.79 -0.53
N GLY A 64 -8.79 1.28 0.70
CA GLY A 64 -9.55 0.69 1.78
C GLY A 64 -10.51 1.65 2.43
N ASN A 65 -11.44 1.11 3.22
CA ASN A 65 -12.43 1.91 3.94
C ASN A 65 -11.98 2.17 5.38
N ILE A 66 -12.11 3.41 5.79
CA ILE A 66 -11.97 3.88 7.16
C ILE A 66 -13.18 4.71 7.54
N SER A 67 -13.29 5.05 8.82
CA SER A 67 -14.21 6.09 9.27
C SER A 67 -13.47 7.06 10.20
N MET A 68 -13.86 8.34 10.18
CA MET A 68 -13.28 9.38 11.02
C MET A 68 -14.38 10.05 11.85
N GLY A 69 -14.08 10.32 13.14
CA GLY A 69 -14.94 11.08 14.04
C GLY A 69 -16.09 10.32 14.66
N THR A 70 -16.83 11.01 15.56
CA THR A 70 -17.96 10.49 16.31
C THR A 70 -19.17 11.41 16.17
N PRO A 71 -20.27 10.98 15.50
CA PRO A 71 -20.45 9.69 14.82
C PRO A 71 -19.53 9.49 13.63
N ARG A 72 -19.35 8.24 13.24
CA ARG A 72 -18.42 7.82 12.18
C ARG A 72 -18.81 8.38 10.81
N GLN A 73 -17.85 9.04 10.16
CA GLN A 73 -17.93 9.49 8.77
C GLN A 73 -17.05 8.58 7.91
N ASN A 74 -17.61 7.94 6.88
CA ASN A 74 -16.94 6.90 6.10
C ASN A 74 -16.18 7.46 4.91
N PHE A 75 -14.94 6.96 4.69
CA PHE A 75 -14.05 7.35 3.61
C PHE A 75 -13.39 6.14 2.97
N SER A 76 -13.11 6.25 1.67
CA SER A 76 -12.22 5.35 0.95
C SER A 76 -10.85 5.99 0.83
N VAL A 77 -9.79 5.32 1.28
CA VAL A 77 -8.43 5.90 1.35
C VAL A 77 -7.38 4.97 0.77
N ILE A 78 -6.30 5.56 0.23
CA ILE A 78 -5.07 4.83 -0.03
C ILE A 78 -4.31 4.66 1.28
N PHE A 79 -3.77 3.45 1.50
CA PHE A 79 -2.77 3.19 2.53
C PHE A 79 -1.39 3.26 1.88
N ASP A 80 -0.67 4.34 2.12
CA ASP A 80 0.50 4.75 1.36
C ASP A 80 1.80 4.57 2.15
N THR A 81 2.64 3.60 1.76
CA THR A 81 3.95 3.39 2.39
C THR A 81 5.01 4.41 1.95
N GLY A 82 4.75 5.16 0.89
CA GLY A 82 5.63 6.23 0.39
C GLY A 82 5.51 7.55 1.14
N SER A 83 4.44 7.75 1.94
CA SER A 83 4.25 8.96 2.74
C SER A 83 3.81 8.67 4.17
N SER A 84 3.91 9.66 5.08
CA SER A 84 3.71 9.47 6.54
C SER A 84 2.53 10.24 7.11
N ASN A 85 1.87 11.06 6.32
CA ASN A 85 0.73 11.85 6.77
C ASN A 85 -0.61 11.26 6.34
N THR A 86 -1.60 11.38 7.21
CA THR A 86 -3.01 11.10 6.89
C THR A 86 -3.71 12.40 6.54
N TRP A 87 -4.55 12.40 5.51
CA TRP A 87 -5.40 13.55 5.18
C TRP A 87 -6.73 13.15 4.52
N LEU A 88 -7.74 13.99 4.72
CA LEU A 88 -9.08 13.86 4.13
C LEU A 88 -9.51 15.23 3.57
N PRO A 89 -10.35 15.30 2.52
CA PRO A 89 -10.97 16.55 2.09
C PRO A 89 -11.89 17.07 3.19
N SER A 90 -11.86 18.40 3.43
CA SER A 90 -12.73 19.07 4.40
C SER A 90 -14.02 19.59 3.75
N THR A 91 -15.11 19.64 4.52
CA THR A 91 -16.31 20.39 4.12
C THR A 91 -16.02 21.88 3.95
N ASN A 92 -14.96 22.39 4.57
CA ASN A 92 -14.49 23.77 4.44
C ASN A 92 -13.70 24.00 3.13
N CYS A 93 -13.44 22.97 2.32
CA CYS A 93 -12.82 23.14 1.01
C CYS A 93 -13.71 23.97 0.09
N PRO A 94 -13.18 25.04 -0.56
CA PRO A 94 -13.96 25.92 -1.41
C PRO A 94 -14.70 25.18 -2.53
N LYS A 95 -15.94 25.59 -2.82
CA LYS A 95 -16.75 25.01 -3.91
C LYS A 95 -16.10 25.13 -5.29
N SER A 96 -15.21 26.10 -5.46
CA SER A 96 -14.42 26.26 -6.69
C SER A 96 -13.36 25.18 -6.90
N ASN A 97 -12.99 24.40 -5.87
CA ASN A 97 -12.08 23.28 -6.01
C ASN A 97 -12.87 21.99 -6.34
N SER A 98 -13.07 21.71 -7.62
CA SER A 98 -13.85 20.54 -8.07
C SER A 98 -13.27 19.21 -7.60
N ALA A 99 -11.95 19.11 -7.42
CA ALA A 99 -11.32 17.90 -6.87
C ALA A 99 -11.84 17.59 -5.46
N CYS A 100 -11.98 18.60 -4.58
CA CYS A 100 -12.63 18.39 -3.29
C CYS A 100 -14.12 18.02 -3.41
N GLN A 101 -14.84 18.63 -4.36
CA GLN A 101 -16.29 18.41 -4.47
C GLN A 101 -16.65 17.03 -4.99
N ASN A 102 -15.73 16.37 -5.70
CA ASN A 102 -15.94 15.02 -6.26
C ASN A 102 -15.71 13.90 -5.25
N HIS A 103 -15.28 14.23 -4.02
CA HIS A 103 -14.95 13.29 -2.96
C HIS A 103 -15.84 13.46 -1.73
N ARG A 104 -15.90 12.43 -0.88
CA ARG A 104 -16.47 12.57 0.47
C ARG A 104 -15.59 13.51 1.26
N ARG A 105 -16.23 14.39 2.05
CA ARG A 105 -15.55 15.42 2.83
C ARG A 105 -15.84 15.23 4.30
N TYR A 106 -14.78 15.34 5.11
CA TYR A 106 -14.87 15.29 6.55
C TYR A 106 -15.49 16.59 7.06
N ASP A 107 -16.44 16.46 7.97
CA ASP A 107 -17.14 17.56 8.64
C ASP A 107 -16.81 17.55 10.13
N SER A 108 -15.88 18.42 10.55
CA SER A 108 -15.44 18.54 11.94
C SER A 108 -16.56 19.00 12.87
N SER A 109 -17.54 19.78 12.38
CA SER A 109 -18.68 20.24 13.18
C SER A 109 -19.62 19.11 13.60
N ARG A 110 -19.55 17.97 12.93
CA ARG A 110 -20.36 16.78 13.19
C ARG A 110 -19.64 15.73 14.05
N SER A 111 -18.43 16.01 14.54
CA SER A 111 -17.69 15.05 15.36
C SER A 111 -17.51 15.55 16.79
N SER A 112 -18.07 14.83 17.75
CA SER A 112 -17.91 15.12 19.19
C SER A 112 -16.52 14.78 19.71
N SER A 113 -15.72 13.98 18.99
CA SER A 113 -14.33 13.63 19.33
C SER A 113 -13.30 14.52 18.63
N TYR A 114 -13.76 15.49 17.83
CA TYR A 114 -12.91 16.46 17.15
C TYR A 114 -12.18 17.40 18.13
N ILE A 115 -10.92 17.62 17.89
CA ILE A 115 -10.08 18.60 18.61
C ILE A 115 -9.35 19.45 17.56
N PRO A 116 -9.50 20.78 17.57
CA PRO A 116 -8.79 21.65 16.64
C PRO A 116 -7.27 21.62 16.91
N ASP A 117 -6.46 21.55 15.84
CA ASP A 117 -5.01 21.76 15.88
C ASP A 117 -4.67 23.10 15.21
N GLY A 118 -5.20 23.34 14.01
CA GLY A 118 -5.14 24.62 13.31
C GLY A 118 -3.82 24.92 12.59
N ARG A 119 -2.75 24.15 12.78
CA ARG A 119 -1.49 24.32 12.06
C ARG A 119 -1.68 24.07 10.57
N ASN A 120 -1.17 24.95 9.73
CA ASN A 120 -1.22 24.77 8.28
C ASN A 120 -0.33 23.61 7.85
N PHE A 121 -0.73 22.89 6.79
CA PHE A 121 0.11 21.91 6.12
C PHE A 121 0.09 22.07 4.61
N SER A 122 1.16 21.60 3.96
CA SER A 122 1.28 21.53 2.52
C SER A 122 2.11 20.30 2.14
N LEU A 123 1.48 19.33 1.49
CA LEU A 123 2.10 18.10 1.06
C LEU A 123 2.28 18.12 -0.46
N HIS A 124 3.44 17.67 -0.92
CA HIS A 124 3.75 17.53 -2.34
C HIS A 124 3.97 16.06 -2.65
N TYR A 125 3.15 15.54 -3.54
CA TYR A 125 3.26 14.19 -4.09
C TYR A 125 3.77 14.26 -5.53
N GLY A 126 4.26 13.16 -6.06
CA GLY A 126 4.61 13.08 -7.48
C GLY A 126 3.44 13.40 -8.42
N SER A 127 2.22 13.13 -7.96
CA SER A 127 0.97 13.37 -8.69
C SER A 127 0.34 14.73 -8.44
N GLY A 128 0.70 15.47 -7.37
CA GLY A 128 0.06 16.74 -7.06
C GLY A 128 0.30 17.28 -5.65
N ARG A 129 -0.39 18.38 -5.33
CA ARG A 129 -0.27 19.10 -4.06
C ARG A 129 -1.57 19.08 -3.28
N VAL A 130 -1.45 18.91 -1.95
CA VAL A 130 -2.56 18.96 -0.98
C VAL A 130 -2.22 20.02 0.06
N VAL A 131 -3.14 20.95 0.33
CA VAL A 131 -2.95 22.04 1.28
C VAL A 131 -4.18 22.15 2.18
N GLY A 132 -3.96 22.48 3.45
CA GLY A 132 -5.03 22.66 4.44
C GLY A 132 -4.49 22.95 5.83
N TYR A 133 -5.23 22.53 6.84
CA TYR A 133 -4.84 22.64 8.25
C TYR A 133 -4.92 21.29 8.95
N LEU A 134 -4.22 21.15 10.06
CA LEU A 134 -4.24 19.95 10.87
C LEU A 134 -5.43 19.96 11.82
N SER A 135 -5.96 18.76 12.03
CA SER A 135 -7.05 18.47 12.97
C SER A 135 -6.73 17.18 13.70
N LYS A 136 -7.36 16.96 14.86
CA LYS A 136 -7.19 15.76 15.64
C LYS A 136 -8.54 15.11 15.90
N ASP A 137 -8.65 13.80 15.61
CA ASP A 137 -9.88 13.03 15.87
C ASP A 137 -9.59 11.54 16.04
N THR A 138 -10.64 10.73 16.13
CA THR A 138 -10.59 9.28 16.23
C THR A 138 -10.75 8.65 14.85
N LEU A 139 -9.75 7.88 14.44
CA LEU A 139 -9.81 7.04 13.25
C LEU A 139 -10.33 5.65 13.61
N HIS A 140 -11.37 5.20 12.92
CA HIS A 140 -11.93 3.86 13.06
C HIS A 140 -11.56 3.02 11.84
N PHE A 141 -10.88 1.91 12.06
CA PHE A 141 -10.46 1.00 10.99
C PHE A 141 -10.31 -0.42 11.55
N ALA A 142 -10.53 -1.41 10.73
CA ALA A 142 -10.30 -2.81 11.08
C ALA A 142 -10.88 -3.24 12.46
N GLY A 143 -11.99 -2.58 12.93
CA GLY A 143 -12.62 -2.81 14.24
C GLY A 143 -11.88 -2.21 15.43
N ALA A 144 -10.83 -1.43 15.19
CA ALA A 144 -10.11 -0.69 16.22
C ALA A 144 -10.42 0.81 16.11
N ASP A 145 -10.28 1.49 17.24
CA ASP A 145 -10.44 2.94 17.38
C ASP A 145 -9.08 3.56 17.75
N LEU A 146 -8.47 4.25 16.80
CA LEU A 146 -7.22 4.98 17.00
C LEU A 146 -7.54 6.41 17.39
N THR A 147 -7.66 6.66 18.70
CA THR A 147 -8.00 7.98 19.25
C THR A 147 -6.83 8.95 19.13
N GLY A 148 -7.12 10.20 18.82
CA GLY A 148 -6.14 11.29 18.84
C GLY A 148 -5.16 11.27 17.68
N LEU A 149 -5.55 10.72 16.53
CA LEU A 149 -4.79 10.85 15.29
C LEU A 149 -4.83 12.31 14.83
N ILE A 150 -3.65 12.89 14.57
CA ILE A 150 -3.53 14.18 13.90
C ILE A 150 -3.50 13.92 12.39
N PHE A 151 -4.41 14.57 11.66
CA PHE A 151 -4.54 14.42 10.21
C PHE A 151 -4.78 15.76 9.55
N GLY A 152 -4.57 15.83 8.24
CA GLY A 152 -4.84 17.02 7.45
C GLY A 152 -6.29 17.10 6.98
N GLU A 153 -6.98 18.20 7.28
CA GLU A 153 -8.18 18.60 6.57
C GLU A 153 -7.78 19.41 5.34
N SER A 154 -7.94 18.87 4.14
CA SER A 154 -7.53 19.57 2.94
C SER A 154 -8.56 20.60 2.50
N LEU A 155 -8.08 21.81 2.23
CA LEU A 155 -8.82 22.92 1.64
C LEU A 155 -8.51 23.08 0.15
N TYR A 156 -7.47 22.43 -0.32
CA TYR A 156 -7.06 22.45 -1.72
C TYR A 156 -6.47 21.11 -2.12
N LEU A 157 -7.06 20.53 -3.14
CA LEU A 157 -6.53 19.39 -3.89
C LEU A 157 -6.19 19.84 -5.30
N GLN A 158 -4.99 19.56 -5.77
CA GLN A 158 -4.60 19.94 -7.12
C GLN A 158 -5.47 19.22 -8.16
N HIS A 159 -6.25 19.99 -8.90
CA HIS A 159 -7.34 19.54 -9.75
C HIS A 159 -6.94 18.39 -10.69
N PHE A 160 -5.81 18.51 -11.38
CA PHE A 160 -5.39 17.54 -12.38
C PHE A 160 -5.13 16.14 -11.79
N ALA A 161 -4.52 16.09 -10.60
CA ALA A 161 -4.16 14.84 -9.95
C ALA A 161 -5.36 14.13 -9.28
N PHE A 162 -6.21 14.90 -8.58
CA PHE A 162 -7.22 14.34 -7.69
C PHE A 162 -8.65 14.35 -8.25
N ASN A 163 -8.90 14.95 -9.41
CA ASN A 163 -10.26 15.07 -9.95
C ASN A 163 -10.85 13.75 -10.44
N SER A 164 -10.01 12.80 -10.86
CA SER A 164 -10.43 11.52 -11.49
C SER A 164 -10.20 10.28 -10.63
N VAL A 165 -9.48 10.41 -9.51
CA VAL A 165 -9.24 9.30 -8.58
C VAL A 165 -10.52 8.91 -7.84
N LYS A 166 -10.60 7.68 -7.34
CA LYS A 166 -11.82 7.15 -6.69
C LYS A 166 -11.72 7.08 -5.17
N PHE A 167 -10.54 7.31 -4.62
CA PHE A 167 -10.35 7.40 -3.18
C PHE A 167 -10.57 8.85 -2.70
N ASP A 168 -11.02 9.00 -1.46
CA ASP A 168 -11.29 10.31 -0.86
C ASP A 168 -10.04 10.96 -0.27
N GLY A 169 -9.17 10.14 0.32
CA GLY A 169 -7.99 10.62 1.05
C GLY A 169 -6.91 9.56 1.17
N LEU A 170 -5.98 9.77 2.12
CA LEU A 170 -4.80 8.95 2.25
C LEU A 170 -4.46 8.71 3.72
N VAL A 171 -4.06 7.48 4.06
CA VAL A 171 -3.44 7.10 5.34
C VAL A 171 -1.98 6.77 5.09
N GLY A 172 -1.07 7.63 5.59
CA GLY A 172 0.36 7.43 5.44
C GLY A 172 0.88 6.32 6.35
N LEU A 173 1.56 5.33 5.77
CA LEU A 173 2.22 4.22 6.47
C LEU A 173 3.74 4.37 6.52
N GLY A 174 4.28 5.49 6.07
CA GLY A 174 5.71 5.80 6.07
C GLY A 174 6.28 6.01 7.47
N LEU A 175 7.61 6.09 7.55
CA LEU A 175 8.34 6.29 8.80
C LEU A 175 8.25 7.74 9.29
N GLY A 176 8.38 7.94 10.60
CA GLY A 176 8.12 9.21 11.29
C GLY A 176 8.89 10.44 10.81
N VAL A 177 10.07 10.22 10.23
CA VAL A 177 10.93 11.32 9.73
C VAL A 177 10.32 12.09 8.56
N LEU A 178 9.37 11.49 7.84
CA LEU A 178 8.67 12.16 6.71
C LEU A 178 7.39 12.87 7.14
N ALA A 179 6.98 12.79 8.41
CA ALA A 179 5.74 13.40 8.88
C ALA A 179 5.86 14.93 8.97
N TRP A 180 4.90 15.62 8.36
CA TRP A 180 4.81 17.08 8.40
C TRP A 180 4.54 17.60 9.83
N ALA A 181 5.11 18.73 10.16
CA ALA A 181 4.84 19.47 11.41
C ALA A 181 4.98 18.63 12.70
N ASN A 182 5.93 17.68 12.73
CA ASN A 182 6.17 16.77 13.87
C ASN A 182 4.91 16.01 14.31
N THR A 183 4.01 15.68 13.38
CA THR A 183 2.88 14.82 13.65
C THR A 183 3.36 13.36 13.82
N LYS A 184 2.69 12.60 14.69
CA LYS A 184 2.96 11.18 14.83
C LYS A 184 2.31 10.42 13.66
N PRO A 185 3.08 9.64 12.88
CA PRO A 185 2.52 8.77 11.85
C PRO A 185 1.53 7.77 12.43
N PHE A 186 0.59 7.35 11.58
CA PHE A 186 -0.43 6.36 11.91
C PHE A 186 0.14 5.11 12.60
N LEU A 187 1.18 4.48 12.00
CA LEU A 187 1.79 3.25 12.55
C LEU A 187 2.42 3.49 13.93
N THR A 188 3.12 4.61 14.11
CA THR A 188 3.73 4.97 15.40
C THR A 188 2.67 5.10 16.49
N LEU A 189 1.58 5.81 16.19
CA LEU A 189 0.48 6.00 17.14
C LEU A 189 -0.23 4.66 17.45
N LEU A 190 -0.42 3.80 16.46
CA LEU A 190 -0.99 2.47 16.60
C LEU A 190 -0.18 1.60 17.57
N CYS A 191 1.14 1.61 17.44
CA CYS A 191 2.07 0.88 18.30
C CYS A 191 2.09 1.44 19.74
N GLU A 192 2.22 2.76 19.89
CA GLU A 192 2.22 3.44 21.19
C GLU A 192 0.95 3.16 22.00
N LYS A 193 -0.20 3.12 21.33
CA LYS A 193 -1.49 2.80 21.95
C LYS A 193 -1.72 1.31 22.17
N ARG A 194 -0.76 0.47 21.82
CA ARG A 194 -0.84 -1.00 21.97
C ARG A 194 -2.09 -1.60 21.34
N LEU A 195 -2.52 -1.06 20.21
CA LEU A 195 -3.62 -1.62 19.42
C LEU A 195 -3.18 -2.86 18.64
N VAL A 196 -1.87 -3.04 18.48
CA VAL A 196 -1.20 -4.23 17.94
C VAL A 196 -0.07 -4.64 18.88
N ASP A 197 0.28 -5.92 18.91
CA ASP A 197 1.33 -6.44 19.79
C ASP A 197 2.73 -6.23 19.19
N ASP A 198 2.87 -6.46 17.90
CA ASP A 198 4.11 -6.24 17.15
C ASP A 198 3.99 -4.97 16.28
N CYS A 199 4.99 -4.11 16.31
CA CYS A 199 5.01 -2.89 15.50
C CYS A 199 5.47 -3.19 14.06
N ILE A 200 4.71 -4.08 13.41
CA ILE A 200 4.90 -4.51 12.04
C ILE A 200 3.59 -4.37 11.27
N PHE A 201 3.68 -4.26 9.97
CA PHE A 201 2.54 -4.50 9.10
C PHE A 201 2.97 -5.25 7.85
N SER A 202 2.01 -5.86 7.17
CA SER A 202 2.25 -6.59 5.94
C SER A 202 1.25 -6.22 4.87
N VAL A 203 1.67 -6.30 3.61
CA VAL A 203 0.88 -5.96 2.44
C VAL A 203 0.81 -7.15 1.51
N TYR A 204 -0.39 -7.51 1.13
CA TYR A 204 -0.73 -8.45 0.09
C TYR A 204 -1.57 -7.77 -0.98
N LEU A 205 -1.05 -7.63 -2.18
CA LEU A 205 -1.78 -7.15 -3.33
C LEU A 205 -2.00 -8.31 -4.30
N ARG A 206 -3.22 -8.47 -4.80
CA ARG A 206 -3.47 -9.43 -5.88
C ARG A 206 -3.04 -8.85 -7.20
N SER A 207 -2.49 -9.70 -8.05
CA SER A 207 -2.13 -9.30 -9.41
C SER A 207 -3.35 -8.71 -10.15
N HIS A 208 -3.11 -7.72 -10.99
CA HIS A 208 -4.12 -7.14 -11.88
C HIS A 208 -4.76 -8.17 -12.84
N LEU A 209 -4.16 -9.35 -13.00
CA LEU A 209 -4.71 -10.46 -13.78
C LEU A 209 -5.70 -11.32 -12.97
N SER A 210 -5.76 -11.14 -11.65
CA SER A 210 -6.70 -11.87 -10.80
C SER A 210 -8.14 -11.43 -11.06
N LYS A 211 -9.05 -12.38 -11.19
CA LYS A 211 -10.50 -12.12 -11.24
C LYS A 211 -11.09 -11.77 -9.87
N LEU A 212 -10.35 -12.04 -8.80
CA LEU A 212 -10.74 -11.71 -7.43
C LEU A 212 -10.27 -10.33 -7.04
N PRO A 213 -11.08 -9.53 -6.33
CA PRO A 213 -10.69 -8.17 -5.97
C PRO A 213 -9.54 -8.11 -4.95
N GLY A 214 -8.68 -7.15 -5.11
CA GLY A 214 -7.88 -6.45 -4.16
C GLY A 214 -6.70 -7.13 -3.51
N GLY A 215 -6.69 -7.07 -2.23
CA GLY A 215 -5.57 -7.44 -1.38
C GLY A 215 -5.94 -7.23 0.08
N GLU A 216 -4.94 -7.19 0.94
CA GLU A 216 -5.13 -6.91 2.36
C GLU A 216 -3.88 -6.27 2.96
N ILE A 217 -4.07 -5.43 3.97
CA ILE A 217 -3.03 -4.99 4.88
C ILE A 217 -3.33 -5.57 6.26
N ILE A 218 -2.31 -6.13 6.89
CA ILE A 218 -2.38 -6.70 8.23
C ILE A 218 -1.47 -5.87 9.13
N PHE A 219 -2.01 -5.30 10.21
CA PHE A 219 -1.24 -4.62 11.24
C PHE A 219 -1.03 -5.55 12.43
N GLY A 220 0.19 -5.59 12.96
CA GLY A 220 0.61 -6.45 14.06
C GLY A 220 0.97 -7.88 13.63
N GLY A 221 1.11 -8.16 12.33
CA GLY A 221 1.43 -9.51 11.87
C GLY A 221 1.50 -9.68 10.37
N PHE A 222 1.51 -10.93 9.94
CA PHE A 222 1.47 -11.34 8.54
C PHE A 222 0.76 -12.69 8.40
N ASP A 223 0.27 -12.99 7.19
CA ASP A 223 -0.44 -14.23 6.89
C ASP A 223 0.42 -15.15 6.01
N LYS A 224 0.88 -16.27 6.60
CA LYS A 224 1.74 -17.26 5.91
C LYS A 224 1.05 -17.94 4.72
N THR A 225 -0.27 -17.89 4.64
CA THR A 225 -1.03 -18.48 3.52
C THR A 225 -0.99 -17.61 2.26
N LYS A 226 -0.50 -16.37 2.37
CA LYS A 226 -0.45 -15.40 1.28
C LYS A 226 0.85 -15.37 0.50
N PHE A 227 1.86 -16.15 0.91
CA PHE A 227 3.15 -16.18 0.21
C PHE A 227 3.76 -17.58 0.21
N GLU A 228 4.66 -17.81 -0.74
CA GLU A 228 5.40 -19.06 -0.91
C GLU A 228 6.74 -19.00 -0.16
N GLY A 229 7.12 -20.09 0.48
CA GLY A 229 8.44 -20.27 1.09
C GLY A 229 8.68 -19.42 2.34
N LYS A 230 9.89 -18.86 2.45
CA LYS A 230 10.34 -18.04 3.59
C LYS A 230 10.45 -16.56 3.19
N LEU A 231 10.12 -15.68 4.12
CA LEU A 231 10.39 -14.24 3.97
C LEU A 231 11.90 -13.99 3.91
N HIS A 232 12.35 -13.30 2.87
CA HIS A 232 13.72 -12.81 2.74
C HIS A 232 13.78 -11.41 3.34
N TYR A 233 14.39 -11.30 4.49
CA TYR A 233 14.51 -10.02 5.20
C TYR A 233 15.76 -9.26 4.78
N VAL A 234 15.59 -7.98 4.47
CA VAL A 234 16.67 -7.03 4.18
C VAL A 234 16.54 -5.82 5.09
N PRO A 235 17.65 -5.22 5.57
CA PRO A 235 17.58 -3.99 6.34
C PRO A 235 17.07 -2.84 5.48
N ILE A 236 16.41 -1.85 6.09
CA ILE A 236 16.07 -0.61 5.38
C ILE A 236 17.37 0.13 5.04
N SER A 237 17.48 0.62 3.81
CA SER A 237 18.69 1.31 3.31
C SER A 237 18.76 2.77 3.74
N ARG A 238 17.62 3.38 4.13
CA ARG A 238 17.53 4.76 4.62
C ARG A 238 16.54 4.83 5.78
N SER A 239 16.89 5.54 6.84
CA SER A 239 16.11 5.63 8.08
C SER A 239 14.77 6.38 7.94
N ASN A 240 14.56 7.09 6.84
CA ASN A 240 13.39 7.94 6.62
C ASN A 240 12.32 7.36 5.69
N SER A 241 12.53 6.17 5.13
CA SER A 241 11.58 5.56 4.19
C SER A 241 11.66 4.04 4.22
N TRP A 242 10.60 3.37 3.79
CA TRP A 242 10.60 1.94 3.53
C TRP A 242 11.39 1.64 2.26
N SER A 243 12.71 1.78 2.37
CA SER A 243 13.64 1.64 1.26
C SER A 243 14.60 0.47 1.48
N LEU A 244 15.00 -0.14 0.37
CA LEU A 244 15.99 -1.21 0.33
C LEU A 244 17.05 -0.92 -0.75
N GLU A 245 18.14 -1.68 -0.75
CA GLU A 245 19.18 -1.57 -1.76
C GLU A 245 18.96 -2.61 -2.85
N ILE A 246 18.87 -2.15 -4.10
CA ILE A 246 19.04 -2.95 -5.31
C ILE A 246 20.53 -3.00 -5.61
N THR A 247 21.10 -4.18 -5.75
CA THR A 247 22.53 -4.33 -6.06
C THR A 247 22.80 -4.48 -7.56
N ASN A 248 21.85 -5.05 -8.30
CA ASN A 248 21.96 -5.25 -9.73
C ASN A 248 20.58 -5.39 -10.38
N THR A 249 20.46 -5.05 -11.66
CA THR A 249 19.25 -5.28 -12.46
C THR A 249 19.66 -5.75 -13.85
N THR A 250 19.09 -6.88 -14.29
CA THR A 250 19.39 -7.48 -15.59
C THR A 250 18.12 -7.80 -16.38
N VAL A 251 18.25 -7.79 -17.70
CA VAL A 251 17.28 -8.36 -18.64
C VAL A 251 18.02 -9.41 -19.45
N GLU A 252 17.58 -10.67 -19.37
CA GLU A 252 18.36 -11.81 -19.83
C GLU A 252 19.77 -11.78 -19.19
N SER A 253 20.85 -11.83 -19.98
CA SER A 253 22.25 -11.70 -19.52
C SER A 253 22.74 -10.25 -19.44
N LYS A 254 21.97 -9.27 -19.95
CA LYS A 254 22.39 -7.89 -20.05
C LYS A 254 22.10 -7.11 -18.76
N GLN A 255 23.11 -6.53 -18.17
CA GLN A 255 22.95 -5.59 -17.06
C GLN A 255 22.34 -4.27 -17.60
N ILE A 256 21.26 -3.80 -16.96
CA ILE A 256 20.59 -2.54 -17.30
C ILE A 256 20.71 -1.49 -16.20
N GLY A 257 21.00 -1.90 -14.96
CA GLY A 257 21.19 -1.02 -13.81
C GLY A 257 22.07 -1.67 -12.76
N GLY A 258 22.83 -0.86 -12.02
CA GLY A 258 23.68 -1.26 -10.91
C GLY A 258 23.07 -0.95 -9.54
N LYS A 259 23.94 -0.72 -8.57
CA LYS A 259 23.59 -0.39 -7.17
C LYS A 259 22.73 0.88 -7.10
N SER A 260 21.56 0.79 -6.45
CA SER A 260 20.63 1.90 -6.26
C SER A 260 19.71 1.65 -5.07
N ASN A 261 19.14 2.72 -4.51
CA ASN A 261 18.07 2.58 -3.52
C ASN A 261 16.72 2.40 -4.21
N ALA A 262 15.79 1.70 -3.55
CA ALA A 262 14.41 1.55 -3.99
C ALA A 262 13.46 1.77 -2.82
N ILE A 263 12.42 2.58 -3.00
CA ILE A 263 11.33 2.77 -2.05
C ILE A 263 10.22 1.80 -2.42
N LEU A 264 9.66 1.07 -1.44
CA LEU A 264 8.45 0.27 -1.60
C LEU A 264 7.25 1.17 -1.32
N ASP A 265 6.42 1.38 -2.33
CA ASP A 265 5.39 2.42 -2.31
C ASP A 265 4.04 1.90 -2.79
N THR A 266 3.12 1.66 -1.84
CA THR A 266 1.74 1.23 -2.12
C THR A 266 0.84 2.36 -2.66
N GLY A 267 1.31 3.60 -2.66
CA GLY A 267 0.67 4.77 -3.28
C GLY A 267 1.04 4.97 -4.74
N THR A 268 1.98 4.16 -5.27
CA THR A 268 2.44 4.23 -6.68
C THR A 268 2.04 2.97 -7.44
N SER A 269 1.35 3.13 -8.57
CA SER A 269 0.86 2.00 -9.36
C SER A 269 1.94 1.30 -10.19
N LEU A 270 2.96 2.04 -10.62
CA LEU A 270 3.99 1.59 -11.56
C LEU A 270 5.28 1.20 -10.83
N VAL A 271 6.20 0.57 -11.54
CA VAL A 271 7.61 0.62 -11.17
C VAL A 271 8.22 1.88 -11.80
N LEU A 272 8.79 2.76 -10.97
CA LEU A 272 9.56 3.89 -11.46
C LEU A 272 11.05 3.60 -11.27
N MET A 273 11.85 3.89 -12.28
CA MET A 273 13.30 3.65 -12.25
C MET A 273 14.07 4.87 -12.74
N PRO A 274 15.35 5.06 -12.32
CA PRO A 274 16.19 6.13 -12.80
C PRO A 274 16.22 6.17 -14.33
N GLN A 275 16.21 7.36 -14.94
CA GLN A 275 16.12 7.54 -16.39
C GLN A 275 17.13 6.70 -17.18
N GLU A 276 18.37 6.64 -16.74
CA GLU A 276 19.42 5.85 -17.42
C GLU A 276 19.05 4.36 -17.47
N THR A 277 18.63 3.79 -16.31
CA THR A 277 18.20 2.39 -16.24
C THR A 277 16.99 2.14 -17.13
N TYR A 278 16.04 3.08 -17.16
CA TYR A 278 14.87 2.98 -18.04
C TYR A 278 15.25 2.96 -19.52
N TYR A 279 16.14 3.83 -19.96
CA TYR A 279 16.61 3.80 -21.35
C TYR A 279 17.41 2.53 -21.68
N ASN A 280 18.18 1.99 -20.73
CA ASN A 280 18.85 0.70 -20.90
C ASN A 280 17.83 -0.44 -21.03
N LEU A 281 16.74 -0.40 -20.24
CA LEU A 281 15.61 -1.34 -20.37
C LEU A 281 14.98 -1.25 -21.76
N LEU A 282 14.66 -0.04 -22.24
CA LEU A 282 14.09 0.14 -23.58
C LEU A 282 15.01 -0.39 -24.67
N ARG A 283 16.33 -0.16 -24.58
CA ARG A 283 17.32 -0.74 -25.53
C ARG A 283 17.33 -2.27 -25.46
N ALA A 284 17.22 -2.86 -24.27
CA ALA A 284 17.14 -4.32 -24.12
C ALA A 284 15.86 -4.91 -24.72
N LEU A 285 14.76 -4.12 -24.74
CA LEU A 285 13.47 -4.49 -25.29
C LEU A 285 13.24 -3.98 -26.73
N SER A 286 14.20 -3.27 -27.35
CA SER A 286 14.00 -2.51 -28.60
C SER A 286 13.41 -3.32 -29.74
N THR A 287 13.85 -4.58 -29.92
CA THR A 287 13.33 -5.49 -30.96
C THR A 287 11.89 -5.96 -30.73
N ARG A 288 11.32 -5.66 -29.53
CA ARG A 288 9.99 -6.09 -29.10
C ARG A 288 9.00 -4.93 -28.97
N LEU A 289 9.47 -3.68 -29.20
CA LEU A 289 8.64 -2.48 -29.22
C LEU A 289 7.86 -2.39 -30.55
N GLN A 290 6.56 -2.13 -30.46
CA GLN A 290 5.70 -2.05 -31.66
C GLN A 290 5.40 -0.62 -32.10
N ILE A 291 5.03 0.27 -31.17
CA ILE A 291 4.63 1.64 -31.46
C ILE A 291 5.04 2.54 -30.29
N GLY A 292 5.96 3.47 -30.50
CA GLY A 292 6.41 4.39 -29.46
C GLY A 292 7.11 3.71 -28.28
N TYR A 293 7.49 4.49 -27.28
CA TYR A 293 8.38 4.04 -26.21
C TYR A 293 7.77 3.12 -25.14
N ASN A 294 6.44 3.02 -25.07
CA ASN A 294 5.77 2.30 -23.99
C ASN A 294 4.82 1.18 -24.46
N VAL A 295 4.72 0.96 -25.76
CA VAL A 295 3.86 -0.08 -26.34
C VAL A 295 4.72 -1.27 -26.74
N LEU A 296 4.39 -2.43 -26.18
CA LEU A 296 5.05 -3.70 -26.42
C LEU A 296 4.13 -4.67 -27.16
N THR A 297 4.69 -5.72 -27.75
CA THR A 297 3.87 -6.84 -28.20
C THR A 297 3.08 -7.42 -27.04
N CYS A 298 1.83 -7.81 -27.29
CA CYS A 298 1.02 -8.52 -26.29
C CYS A 298 1.37 -10.00 -26.17
N ARG A 299 2.32 -10.50 -26.93
CA ARG A 299 2.85 -11.88 -26.83
C ARG A 299 3.81 -11.97 -25.66
N ARG A 300 3.27 -12.25 -24.46
CA ARG A 300 4.02 -12.27 -23.20
C ARG A 300 5.14 -13.29 -23.19
N GLU A 301 4.96 -14.43 -23.89
CA GLU A 301 5.92 -15.50 -24.03
C GLU A 301 7.19 -15.09 -24.77
N SER A 302 7.14 -14.06 -25.60
CA SER A 302 8.29 -13.54 -26.32
C SER A 302 9.11 -12.49 -25.58
N LEU A 303 8.67 -12.11 -24.37
CA LEU A 303 9.27 -11.04 -23.59
C LEU A 303 10.08 -11.60 -22.42
N PRO A 304 11.25 -11.00 -22.09
CA PRO A 304 12.12 -11.49 -21.03
C PRO A 304 11.65 -11.05 -19.64
N ASN A 305 12.13 -11.74 -18.61
CA ASN A 305 12.04 -11.26 -17.23
C ASN A 305 13.01 -10.09 -17.00
N ILE A 306 12.61 -9.18 -16.10
CA ILE A 306 13.47 -8.14 -15.53
C ILE A 306 13.87 -8.65 -14.15
N ASN A 307 15.14 -8.96 -13.95
CA ASN A 307 15.66 -9.53 -12.71
C ASN A 307 16.25 -8.44 -11.84
N ILE A 308 15.66 -8.23 -10.65
CA ILE A 308 16.09 -7.26 -9.66
C ILE A 308 16.77 -8.00 -8.53
N VAL A 309 18.02 -7.67 -8.19
CA VAL A 309 18.78 -8.30 -7.10
C VAL A 309 18.68 -7.47 -5.84
N ILE A 310 18.11 -8.04 -4.77
CA ILE A 310 17.89 -7.38 -3.48
C ILE A 310 18.43 -8.32 -2.37
N GLY A 311 19.37 -7.83 -1.55
CA GLY A 311 19.96 -8.64 -0.48
C GLY A 311 20.54 -9.97 -0.96
N GLY A 312 21.16 -9.99 -2.14
CA GLY A 312 21.76 -11.19 -2.75
C GLY A 312 20.77 -12.16 -3.39
N LYS A 313 19.45 -11.88 -3.36
CA LYS A 313 18.41 -12.71 -3.96
C LYS A 313 17.82 -12.05 -5.21
N VAL A 314 17.53 -12.83 -6.23
CA VAL A 314 16.88 -12.36 -7.47
C VAL A 314 15.35 -12.31 -7.29
N PHE A 315 14.78 -11.17 -7.63
CA PHE A 315 13.33 -10.90 -7.67
C PHE A 315 12.90 -10.61 -9.12
N PRO A 316 12.51 -11.62 -9.90
CA PRO A 316 12.11 -11.42 -11.29
C PRO A 316 10.72 -10.75 -11.39
N LEU A 317 10.61 -9.73 -12.24
CA LEU A 317 9.35 -9.25 -12.79
C LEU A 317 9.13 -9.91 -14.15
N THR A 318 8.05 -10.67 -14.27
CA THR A 318 7.69 -11.34 -15.53
C THR A 318 6.86 -10.43 -16.44
N PRO A 319 6.69 -10.75 -17.72
CA PRO A 319 5.77 -10.02 -18.59
C PRO A 319 4.35 -9.89 -18.06
N ASN A 320 3.90 -10.87 -17.27
CA ASN A 320 2.59 -10.81 -16.59
C ASN A 320 2.53 -9.71 -15.52
N ASP A 321 3.66 -9.32 -14.95
CA ASP A 321 3.72 -8.29 -13.91
C ASP A 321 3.85 -6.90 -14.53
N TYR A 322 4.72 -6.71 -15.52
CA TYR A 322 5.07 -5.40 -16.06
C TYR A 322 4.30 -4.97 -17.32
N LEU A 323 3.43 -5.82 -17.90
CA LEU A 323 2.53 -5.42 -18.97
C LEU A 323 1.12 -5.13 -18.48
N ARG A 324 0.54 -4.06 -19.01
CA ARG A 324 -0.88 -3.72 -18.87
C ARG A 324 -1.55 -3.77 -20.23
N GLU A 325 -2.52 -4.67 -20.38
CA GLU A 325 -3.34 -4.77 -21.58
C GLU A 325 -4.48 -3.73 -21.52
N LEU A 326 -4.61 -2.95 -22.56
CA LEU A 326 -5.69 -2.00 -22.78
C LEU A 326 -6.39 -2.30 -24.08
N THR A 327 -7.68 -2.05 -24.16
CA THR A 327 -8.44 -2.09 -25.43
C THR A 327 -8.74 -0.66 -25.85
N VAL A 328 -8.18 -0.26 -26.98
CA VAL A 328 -8.40 1.04 -27.61
C VAL A 328 -8.95 0.77 -29.01
N ASP A 329 -10.10 1.33 -29.33
CA ASP A 329 -10.78 1.14 -30.64
C ASP A 329 -10.88 -0.35 -31.05
N ARG A 330 -11.28 -1.21 -30.12
CA ARG A 330 -11.40 -2.67 -30.28
C ARG A 330 -10.04 -3.39 -30.53
N LYS A 331 -8.93 -2.69 -30.48
CA LYS A 331 -7.58 -3.28 -30.61
C LYS A 331 -6.95 -3.43 -29.23
N LYS A 332 -6.32 -4.57 -28.99
CA LYS A 332 -5.54 -4.81 -27.79
C LYS A 332 -4.15 -4.20 -27.95
N ILE A 333 -3.78 -3.33 -27.01
CA ILE A 333 -2.43 -2.78 -26.90
C ILE A 333 -1.87 -3.13 -25.52
N CYS A 334 -0.57 -3.38 -25.45
CA CYS A 334 0.12 -3.67 -24.19
C CYS A 334 1.09 -2.56 -23.85
N LEU A 335 0.86 -1.93 -22.70
CA LEU A 335 1.71 -0.87 -22.20
C LEU A 335 2.72 -1.42 -21.18
N LEU A 336 3.92 -0.88 -21.22
CA LEU A 336 4.94 -1.11 -20.20
C LEU A 336 4.51 -0.37 -18.92
N ALA A 337 4.24 -1.12 -17.84
CA ALA A 337 3.88 -0.55 -16.53
C ALA A 337 5.14 -0.16 -15.72
N ILE A 338 6.13 0.36 -16.40
CA ILE A 338 7.40 0.87 -15.88
C ILE A 338 7.62 2.23 -16.52
N ALA A 339 8.06 3.23 -15.74
CA ALA A 339 8.29 4.59 -16.23
C ALA A 339 9.59 5.17 -15.66
N PRO A 340 10.18 6.17 -16.34
CA PRO A 340 11.36 6.86 -15.84
C PRO A 340 11.03 7.85 -14.73
N ILE A 341 11.94 8.02 -13.78
CA ILE A 341 11.91 9.07 -12.77
C ILE A 341 13.23 9.86 -12.80
N LYS A 342 13.18 11.17 -12.61
CA LYS A 342 14.37 12.04 -12.58
C LYS A 342 15.17 11.95 -11.27
N MET A 343 14.85 11.01 -10.41
CA MET A 343 15.51 10.77 -9.12
C MET A 343 16.51 9.61 -9.23
N PRO A 344 17.59 9.59 -8.43
CA PRO A 344 18.62 8.54 -8.45
C PRO A 344 18.20 7.29 -7.64
N PHE A 345 16.91 7.01 -7.55
CA PHE A 345 16.36 5.86 -6.85
C PHE A 345 15.13 5.31 -7.57
N TRP A 346 14.76 4.07 -7.23
CA TRP A 346 13.57 3.41 -7.74
C TRP A 346 12.36 3.64 -6.83
N VAL A 347 11.17 3.55 -7.43
CA VAL A 347 9.92 3.35 -6.69
C VAL A 347 9.32 2.02 -7.14
N LEU A 348 9.23 1.07 -6.22
CA LEU A 348 8.65 -0.24 -6.45
C LEU A 348 7.19 -0.20 -5.99
N GLY A 349 6.30 0.14 -6.93
CA GLY A 349 4.87 0.25 -6.69
C GLY A 349 4.11 -1.05 -6.93
N ASP A 350 2.81 -0.96 -7.21
CA ASP A 350 1.89 -2.11 -7.29
C ASP A 350 2.31 -3.21 -8.28
N VAL A 351 3.04 -2.86 -9.34
CA VAL A 351 3.63 -3.83 -10.28
C VAL A 351 4.56 -4.81 -9.56
N PHE A 352 5.38 -4.33 -8.64
CA PHE A 352 6.27 -5.14 -7.83
C PHE A 352 5.52 -5.76 -6.63
N LEU A 353 4.76 -4.96 -5.91
CA LEU A 353 4.03 -5.35 -4.70
C LEU A 353 2.91 -6.35 -4.98
N GLY A 354 2.34 -6.35 -6.18
CA GLY A 354 1.38 -7.36 -6.61
C GLY A 354 2.00 -8.74 -6.82
N ARG A 355 3.30 -8.80 -7.10
CA ARG A 355 4.03 -10.08 -7.23
C ARG A 355 4.63 -10.54 -5.92
N TYR A 356 5.01 -9.62 -5.04
CA TYR A 356 5.71 -9.92 -3.80
C TYR A 356 4.93 -9.45 -2.59
N TYR A 357 4.67 -10.41 -1.69
CA TYR A 357 4.18 -10.15 -0.34
C TYR A 357 5.26 -9.42 0.45
N THR A 358 4.91 -8.35 1.14
CA THR A 358 5.87 -7.53 1.87
C THR A 358 5.50 -7.40 3.35
N VAL A 359 6.52 -7.47 4.22
CA VAL A 359 6.39 -7.26 5.66
C VAL A 359 7.31 -6.11 6.07
N TYR A 360 6.75 -5.13 6.74
CA TYR A 360 7.45 -3.93 7.18
C TYR A 360 7.61 -3.95 8.70
N ASP A 361 8.83 -4.11 9.16
CA ASP A 361 9.16 -4.19 10.59
C ASP A 361 9.77 -2.86 11.05
N ALA A 362 8.95 -2.04 11.73
CA ALA A 362 9.37 -0.73 12.21
C ALA A 362 10.35 -0.81 13.37
N THR A 363 10.27 -1.87 14.18
CA THR A 363 11.15 -2.08 15.33
C THR A 363 12.53 -2.56 14.90
N ALA A 364 12.57 -3.60 14.06
CA ALA A 364 13.85 -4.17 13.60
C ALA A 364 14.42 -3.44 12.36
N LYS A 365 13.72 -2.42 11.84
CA LYS A 365 14.13 -1.61 10.68
C LYS A 365 14.52 -2.49 9.47
N LYS A 366 13.63 -3.40 9.10
CA LYS A 366 13.83 -4.33 8.00
C LYS A 366 12.54 -4.56 7.22
N ILE A 367 12.69 -5.04 5.99
CA ILE A 367 11.59 -5.40 5.10
C ILE A 367 11.72 -6.88 4.74
N GLY A 368 10.65 -7.65 4.91
CA GLY A 368 10.54 -9.04 4.47
C GLY A 368 9.87 -9.12 3.11
N LEU A 369 10.42 -9.91 2.19
CA LEU A 369 9.93 -10.12 0.84
C LEU A 369 9.73 -11.61 0.57
N ALA A 370 8.60 -12.00 0.00
CA ALA A 370 8.35 -13.36 -0.48
C ALA A 370 7.43 -13.32 -1.71
N LYS A 371 7.46 -14.35 -2.55
CA LYS A 371 6.55 -14.45 -3.70
C LYS A 371 5.12 -14.62 -3.20
N SER A 372 4.20 -13.78 -3.68
CA SER A 372 2.78 -13.84 -3.32
C SER A 372 2.11 -15.09 -3.91
N VAL A 373 1.25 -15.75 -3.11
CA VAL A 373 0.29 -16.71 -3.61
C VAL A 373 -0.82 -15.96 -4.33
N GLN A 374 -0.88 -16.08 -5.65
CA GLN A 374 -1.96 -15.53 -6.45
C GLN A 374 -3.05 -16.61 -6.53
N GLY A 375 -4.22 -16.35 -5.94
CA GLY A 375 -5.33 -17.31 -6.00
C GLY A 375 -5.65 -17.66 -7.46
N SER A 376 -5.74 -18.96 -7.75
CA SER A 376 -6.29 -19.46 -9.00
C SER A 376 -7.71 -18.92 -9.14
N GLY A 377 -7.91 -17.95 -10.04
CA GLY A 377 -9.21 -17.43 -10.40
C GLY A 377 -9.89 -18.29 -11.46
#